data_6da16ea6bde741dc2c54ddc5e1d11642
#
_entry.id   6da16ea6bde741dc2c54ddc5e1d11642
#
_cell.length_a   1.000
_cell.length_b   1.000
_cell.length_c   1.000
_cell.angle_alpha   90.00
_cell.angle_beta   90.00
_cell.angle_gamma   90.00
#
_symmetry.space_group_name_H-M   'P 1'
#
loop_
_entity.id
_entity.type
_entity.pdbx_description
1 polymer ?
#
loop_
_entity_poly.entity_id
_entity_poly.type
_entity_poly.pdbx_seq_one_letter_code
_entity_poly.pdbx_strand_id
1 'polypeptide(L)'
;KVLDAFAAYIRPYDAQDPKVSLKIHHTYRVAALCEQIGRSIALEGTALDLAWLCGMLHDVGRFEQLRRFGTFDDSKSIDHARAGVQVLFEQGHIRDYLDDDSEDAMLRTAVEWHSAYRLPDGLDERTVMYCNILRDAR
;
A
#
# COMPACT_ATOMS: atom_id res chain seq x y z
N LYS A 1 -12.09 -2.05 -10.61
CA LYS A 1 -11.71 -3.25 -9.84
C LYS A 1 -10.99 -2.93 -8.54
N VAL A 2 -9.90 -2.16 -8.60
CA VAL A 2 -9.10 -1.83 -7.41
C VAL A 2 -9.92 -1.00 -6.41
N LEU A 3 -10.63 0.01 -6.88
CA LEU A 3 -11.46 0.85 -6.01
C LEU A 3 -12.57 0.04 -5.33
N ASP A 4 -13.19 -0.88 -6.06
CA ASP A 4 -14.22 -1.76 -5.49
C ASP A 4 -13.63 -2.72 -4.47
N ALA A 5 -12.44 -3.28 -4.76
CA ALA A 5 -11.76 -4.19 -3.84
C ALA A 5 -11.37 -3.47 -2.55
N PHE A 6 -10.84 -2.25 -2.66
CA PHE A 6 -10.49 -1.44 -1.48
C PHE A 6 -11.74 -1.08 -0.66
N ALA A 7 -12.81 -0.66 -1.33
CA ALA A 7 -14.08 -0.34 -0.66
C ALA A 7 -14.61 -1.57 0.10
N ALA A 8 -14.54 -2.76 -0.50
CA ALA A 8 -14.95 -4.00 0.16
C ALA A 8 -14.04 -4.32 1.36
N TYR A 9 -12.74 -4.11 1.22
CA TYR A 9 -11.78 -4.37 2.29
C TYR A 9 -12.04 -3.49 3.52
N ILE A 10 -12.31 -2.19 3.32
CA ILE A 10 -12.51 -1.26 4.44
C ILE A 10 -13.92 -1.30 5.03
N ARG A 11 -14.89 -1.94 4.38
CA ARG A 11 -16.29 -1.96 4.82
C ARG A 11 -16.48 -2.43 6.26
N PRO A 12 -15.78 -3.48 6.76
CA PRO A 12 -15.93 -3.93 8.15
C PRO A 12 -15.41 -2.94 9.18
N TYR A 13 -14.60 -1.97 8.77
CA TYR A 13 -14.03 -0.99 9.69
C TYR A 13 -14.97 0.21 9.80
N ASP A 14 -15.00 0.83 11.01
CA ASP A 14 -15.93 1.92 11.30
C ASP A 14 -15.50 3.22 10.64
N ALA A 15 -16.14 3.58 9.52
CA ALA A 15 -15.85 4.82 8.80
C ALA A 15 -16.22 6.09 9.58
N GLN A 16 -17.00 5.96 10.66
CA GLN A 16 -17.32 7.07 11.57
C GLN A 16 -16.17 7.35 12.53
N ASP A 17 -15.28 6.40 12.76
CA ASP A 17 -14.08 6.61 13.56
C ASP A 17 -13.15 7.57 12.81
N PRO A 18 -12.78 8.72 13.41
CA PRO A 18 -11.89 9.68 12.76
C PRO A 18 -10.54 9.08 12.34
N LYS A 19 -10.03 8.08 13.07
CA LYS A 19 -8.77 7.40 12.73
C LYS A 19 -8.91 6.56 11.46
N VAL A 20 -10.03 5.86 11.30
CA VAL A 20 -10.32 5.09 10.08
C VAL A 20 -10.47 6.04 8.90
N SER A 21 -11.29 7.08 9.06
CA SER A 21 -11.51 8.09 8.01
C SER A 21 -10.20 8.74 7.57
N LEU A 22 -9.33 9.08 8.54
CA LEU A 22 -8.03 9.66 8.26
C LEU A 22 -7.19 8.78 7.32
N LYS A 23 -7.16 7.46 7.58
CA LYS A 23 -6.37 6.53 6.78
C LYS A 23 -7.00 6.26 5.41
N ILE A 24 -8.32 6.30 5.30
CA ILE A 24 -8.98 6.21 4.00
C ILE A 24 -8.56 7.39 3.12
N HIS A 25 -8.67 8.61 3.62
CA HIS A 25 -8.28 9.82 2.89
C HIS A 25 -6.77 9.82 2.57
N HIS A 26 -5.96 9.43 3.53
CA HIS A 26 -4.51 9.31 3.36
C HIS A 26 -4.16 8.35 2.21
N THR A 27 -4.83 7.21 2.15
CA THR A 27 -4.60 6.22 1.10
C THR A 27 -4.85 6.81 -0.29
N TYR A 28 -6.00 7.48 -0.48
CA TYR A 28 -6.31 8.09 -1.78
C TYR A 28 -5.33 9.21 -2.13
N ARG A 29 -4.92 10.00 -1.15
CA ARG A 29 -3.96 11.08 -1.37
C ARG A 29 -2.60 10.54 -1.80
N VAL A 30 -2.09 9.52 -1.12
CA VAL A 30 -0.81 8.91 -1.45
C VAL A 30 -0.87 8.24 -2.83
N ALA A 31 -1.97 7.56 -3.15
CA ALA A 31 -2.16 6.95 -4.47
C ALA A 31 -2.12 8.01 -5.58
N ALA A 32 -2.79 9.15 -5.39
CA ALA A 32 -2.77 10.25 -6.35
C ALA A 32 -1.35 10.84 -6.51
N LEU A 33 -0.61 10.97 -5.42
CA LEU A 33 0.77 11.45 -5.46
C LEU A 33 1.70 10.45 -6.17
N CYS A 34 1.51 9.14 -5.95
CA CYS A 34 2.26 8.12 -6.68
C CYS A 34 2.04 8.23 -8.19
N GLU A 35 0.79 8.43 -8.60
CA GLU A 35 0.46 8.63 -10.01
C GLU A 35 1.14 9.89 -10.56
N GLN A 36 1.10 10.98 -9.82
CA GLN A 36 1.72 12.24 -10.22
C GLN A 36 3.23 12.09 -10.39
N ILE A 37 3.91 11.44 -9.44
CA ILE A 37 5.34 11.17 -9.51
C ILE A 37 5.63 10.26 -10.71
N GLY A 38 4.84 9.22 -10.91
CA GLY A 38 4.99 8.33 -12.06
C GLY A 38 4.91 9.06 -13.39
N ARG A 39 3.96 9.98 -13.54
CA ARG A 39 3.87 10.82 -14.74
C ARG A 39 5.10 11.68 -14.94
N SER A 40 5.66 12.21 -13.86
CA SER A 40 6.85 13.07 -13.93
C SER A 40 8.10 12.34 -14.44
N ILE A 41 8.13 11.01 -14.32
CA ILE A 41 9.22 10.18 -14.85
C ILE A 41 8.78 9.38 -16.08
N ALA A 42 7.73 9.84 -16.75
CA ALA A 42 7.24 9.33 -18.03
C ALA A 42 6.65 7.91 -17.97
N LEU A 43 6.15 7.47 -16.84
CA LEU A 43 5.37 6.23 -16.78
C LEU A 43 4.01 6.43 -17.43
N GLU A 44 3.54 5.42 -18.14
CA GLU A 44 2.27 5.43 -18.86
C GLU A 44 1.57 4.08 -18.72
N GLY A 45 0.25 4.05 -18.98
CA GLY A 45 -0.53 2.81 -19.06
C GLY A 45 -0.40 1.97 -17.80
N THR A 46 -0.15 0.68 -17.98
CA THR A 46 -0.04 -0.28 -16.88
C THR A 46 1.04 0.10 -15.88
N ALA A 47 2.18 0.62 -16.36
CA ALA A 47 3.27 1.04 -15.48
C ALA A 47 2.83 2.16 -14.54
N LEU A 48 2.05 3.11 -15.05
CA LEU A 48 1.50 4.20 -14.24
C LEU A 48 0.44 3.69 -13.27
N ASP A 49 -0.43 2.79 -13.72
CA ASP A 49 -1.45 2.17 -12.88
C ASP A 49 -0.83 1.44 -11.69
N LEU A 50 0.32 0.79 -11.89
CA LEU A 50 1.03 0.10 -10.81
C LEU A 50 1.57 1.08 -9.77
N ALA A 51 2.03 2.26 -10.17
CA ALA A 51 2.45 3.29 -9.23
C ALA A 51 1.27 3.73 -8.34
N TRP A 52 0.12 3.98 -8.94
CA TRP A 52 -1.11 4.32 -8.22
C TRP A 52 -1.53 3.18 -7.28
N LEU A 53 -1.44 1.93 -7.74
CA LEU A 53 -1.78 0.75 -6.94
C LEU A 53 -0.87 0.62 -5.72
N CYS A 54 0.42 0.88 -5.84
CA CYS A 54 1.34 0.89 -4.70
C CYS A 54 0.82 1.82 -3.60
N GLY A 55 0.34 3.01 -3.97
CA GLY A 55 -0.24 3.96 -3.03
C GLY A 55 -1.52 3.43 -2.39
N MET A 56 -2.39 2.80 -3.18
CA MET A 56 -3.64 2.22 -2.66
C MET A 56 -3.39 1.10 -1.65
N LEU A 57 -2.32 0.34 -1.81
CA LEU A 57 -2.05 -0.84 -0.98
C LEU A 57 -1.14 -0.57 0.23
N HIS A 58 -0.41 0.54 0.24
CA HIS A 58 0.69 0.70 1.20
C HIS A 58 0.27 0.65 2.67
N ASP A 59 -0.90 1.16 3.00
CA ASP A 59 -1.37 1.28 4.39
C ASP A 59 -2.54 0.34 4.73
N VAL A 60 -2.80 -0.71 3.94
CA VAL A 60 -3.89 -1.66 4.25
C VAL A 60 -3.71 -2.29 5.62
N GLY A 61 -2.48 -2.45 6.10
CA GLY A 61 -2.19 -2.98 7.44
C GLY A 61 -2.60 -2.06 8.58
N ARG A 62 -2.75 -0.77 8.34
CA ARG A 62 -3.17 0.20 9.37
C ARG A 62 -4.57 -0.06 9.88
N PHE A 63 -5.48 -0.53 9.02
CA PHE A 63 -6.85 -0.82 9.44
C PHE A 63 -6.88 -1.99 10.42
N GLU A 64 -6.12 -3.04 10.14
CA GLU A 64 -6.00 -4.19 11.01
C GLU A 64 -5.29 -3.85 12.32
N GLN A 65 -4.24 -3.03 12.24
CA GLN A 65 -3.53 -2.53 13.41
C GLN A 65 -4.48 -1.77 14.35
N LEU A 66 -5.27 -0.85 13.80
CA LEU A 66 -6.22 -0.07 14.60
C LEU A 66 -7.29 -0.95 15.22
N ARG A 67 -7.86 -1.90 14.45
CA ARG A 67 -8.88 -2.81 14.95
C ARG A 67 -8.38 -3.65 16.12
N ARG A 68 -7.16 -4.17 16.01
CA ARG A 68 -6.60 -5.10 17.00
C ARG A 68 -6.01 -4.40 18.22
N PHE A 69 -5.43 -3.23 18.03
CA PHE A 69 -4.63 -2.57 19.08
C PHE A 69 -5.09 -1.15 19.43
N GLY A 70 -5.99 -0.56 18.66
CA GLY A 70 -6.52 0.78 18.92
C GLY A 70 -5.53 1.93 18.73
N THR A 71 -4.39 1.68 18.09
CA THR A 71 -3.35 2.67 17.91
C THR A 71 -2.64 2.51 16.57
N PHE A 72 -2.03 3.59 16.08
CA PHE A 72 -1.13 3.56 14.92
C PHE A 72 0.35 3.55 15.33
N ASP A 73 0.64 3.39 16.61
CA ASP A 73 2.02 3.32 17.11
C ASP A 73 2.54 1.88 16.98
N ASP A 74 3.43 1.66 16.00
CA ASP A 74 3.99 0.34 15.72
C ASP A 74 4.75 -0.23 16.93
N SER A 75 5.40 0.64 17.72
CA SER A 75 6.15 0.22 18.91
C SER A 75 5.25 -0.32 20.03
N LYS A 76 3.96 0.01 20.00
CA LYS A 76 2.97 -0.42 21.00
C LYS A 76 2.00 -1.47 20.46
N SER A 77 2.22 -1.96 19.25
CA SER A 77 1.32 -2.91 18.60
C SER A 77 2.08 -3.85 17.67
N ILE A 78 1.97 -3.64 16.36
CA ILE A 78 2.62 -4.43 15.32
C ILE A 78 3.24 -3.50 14.29
N ASP A 79 4.18 -4.01 13.50
CA ASP A 79 4.68 -3.32 12.33
C ASP A 79 3.56 -3.26 11.29
N HIS A 80 3.07 -2.06 10.98
CA HIS A 80 1.94 -1.90 10.06
C HIS A 80 2.27 -2.32 8.63
N ALA A 81 3.51 -2.16 8.20
CA ALA A 81 3.92 -2.59 6.86
C ALA A 81 3.88 -4.13 6.76
N ARG A 82 4.35 -4.82 7.79
CA ARG A 82 4.28 -6.27 7.86
C ARG A 82 2.84 -6.76 7.91
N ALA A 83 1.97 -6.07 8.67
CA ALA A 83 0.54 -6.39 8.70
C ALA A 83 -0.08 -6.27 7.31
N GLY A 84 0.32 -5.26 6.52
CA GLY A 84 -0.12 -5.12 5.14
C GLY A 84 0.32 -6.28 4.25
N VAL A 85 1.55 -6.72 4.40
CA VAL A 85 2.07 -7.90 3.67
C VAL A 85 1.26 -9.14 4.03
N GLN A 86 0.93 -9.33 5.31
CA GLN A 86 0.11 -10.47 5.76
C GLN A 86 -1.27 -10.44 5.11
N VAL A 87 -1.95 -9.31 5.13
CA VAL A 87 -3.29 -9.15 4.54
C VAL A 87 -3.26 -9.45 3.05
N LEU A 88 -2.31 -8.86 2.32
CA LEU A 88 -2.28 -8.96 0.87
C LEU A 88 -1.77 -10.31 0.37
N PHE A 89 -0.68 -10.81 0.95
CA PHE A 89 0.04 -11.95 0.38
C PHE A 89 -0.14 -13.24 1.17
N GLU A 90 -0.17 -13.20 2.49
CA GLU A 90 -0.40 -14.40 3.29
C GLU A 90 -1.87 -14.79 3.35
N GLN A 91 -2.77 -13.80 3.43
CA GLN A 91 -4.22 -14.02 3.39
C GLN A 91 -4.80 -13.99 1.99
N GLY A 92 -3.99 -13.64 0.98
CA GLY A 92 -4.37 -13.72 -0.43
C GLY A 92 -5.21 -12.59 -0.97
N HIS A 93 -5.42 -11.50 -0.23
CA HIS A 93 -6.26 -10.39 -0.69
C HIS A 93 -5.71 -9.66 -1.91
N ILE A 94 -4.42 -9.83 -2.25
CA ILE A 94 -3.87 -9.22 -3.45
C ILE A 94 -4.64 -9.65 -4.72
N ARG A 95 -5.21 -10.88 -4.73
CA ARG A 95 -5.99 -11.37 -5.87
C ARG A 95 -7.32 -10.62 -6.06
N ASP A 96 -7.77 -9.89 -5.04
CA ASP A 96 -8.94 -9.01 -5.20
C ASP A 96 -8.60 -7.77 -6.06
N TYR A 97 -7.33 -7.39 -6.09
CA TYR A 97 -6.82 -6.20 -6.79
C TYR A 97 -6.26 -6.55 -8.17
N LEU A 98 -5.55 -7.66 -8.29
CA LEU A 98 -4.90 -8.12 -9.52
C LEU A 98 -5.25 -9.58 -9.79
N ASP A 99 -5.52 -9.89 -11.07
CA ASP A 99 -5.94 -11.23 -11.47
C ASP A 99 -4.79 -12.24 -11.45
N ASP A 100 -3.57 -11.80 -11.81
CA ASP A 100 -2.41 -12.68 -11.86
C ASP A 100 -1.31 -12.22 -10.87
N ASP A 101 -0.30 -13.07 -10.70
CA ASP A 101 0.74 -12.89 -9.71
C ASP A 101 2.04 -12.27 -10.23
N SER A 102 2.05 -11.82 -11.49
CA SER A 102 3.28 -11.33 -12.12
C SER A 102 3.93 -10.14 -11.41
N GLU A 103 3.14 -9.35 -10.68
CA GLU A 103 3.63 -8.18 -9.97
C GLU A 103 3.73 -8.38 -8.45
N ASP A 104 3.44 -9.56 -7.96
CA ASP A 104 3.38 -9.80 -6.51
C ASP A 104 4.69 -9.50 -5.80
N ALA A 105 5.82 -9.93 -6.35
CA ALA A 105 7.12 -9.71 -5.72
C ALA A 105 7.43 -8.21 -5.57
N MET A 106 7.19 -7.43 -6.61
CA MET A 106 7.40 -5.98 -6.59
C MET A 106 6.47 -5.31 -5.58
N LEU A 107 5.19 -5.63 -5.62
CA LEU A 107 4.19 -5.02 -4.73
C LEU A 107 4.46 -5.38 -3.27
N ARG A 108 4.82 -6.63 -3.00
CA ARG A 108 5.18 -7.06 -1.65
C ARG A 108 6.35 -6.25 -1.12
N THR A 109 7.39 -6.09 -1.90
CA THR A 109 8.57 -5.31 -1.51
C THR A 109 8.20 -3.86 -1.26
N ALA A 110 7.41 -3.24 -2.14
CA ALA A 110 6.99 -1.85 -1.99
C ALA A 110 6.20 -1.64 -0.69
N VAL A 111 5.25 -2.51 -0.39
CA VAL A 111 4.44 -2.42 0.84
C VAL A 111 5.31 -2.67 2.06
N GLU A 112 6.16 -3.70 2.03
CA GLU A 112 7.00 -4.09 3.17
C GLU A 112 7.97 -2.99 3.59
N TRP A 113 8.54 -2.26 2.63
CA TRP A 113 9.62 -1.31 2.87
C TRP A 113 9.20 0.16 2.78
N HIS A 114 7.89 0.46 2.63
CA HIS A 114 7.44 1.84 2.42
C HIS A 114 7.76 2.78 3.57
N SER A 115 7.85 2.29 4.80
CA SER A 115 8.16 3.10 5.98
C SER A 115 9.61 2.92 6.47
N ALA A 116 10.41 2.11 5.78
CA ALA A 116 11.78 1.85 6.19
C ALA A 116 12.68 3.05 5.86
N TYR A 117 13.73 3.22 6.67
CA TYR A 117 14.70 4.30 6.45
C TYR A 117 15.43 4.15 5.10
N ARG A 118 15.74 2.90 4.72
CA ARG A 118 16.43 2.60 3.45
C ARG A 118 15.97 1.25 2.92
N LEU A 119 16.08 1.08 1.60
CA LEU A 119 15.74 -0.16 0.94
C LEU A 119 16.86 -1.19 1.12
N PRO A 120 16.51 -2.50 1.09
CA PRO A 120 17.53 -3.55 1.11
C PRO A 120 18.35 -3.56 -0.19
N ASP A 121 19.55 -4.13 -0.11
CA ASP A 121 20.38 -4.35 -1.29
C ASP A 121 19.82 -5.50 -2.16
N GLY A 122 20.19 -5.52 -3.43
CA GLY A 122 19.89 -6.64 -4.32
C GLY A 122 18.54 -6.58 -5.02
N LEU A 123 17.78 -5.49 -4.86
CA LEU A 123 16.54 -5.30 -5.60
C LEU A 123 16.82 -4.91 -7.05
N ASP A 124 15.96 -5.37 -7.98
CA ASP A 124 16.04 -4.93 -9.36
C ASP A 124 15.66 -3.45 -9.50
N GLU A 125 16.11 -2.82 -10.59
CA GLU A 125 15.90 -1.39 -10.81
C GLU A 125 14.43 -1.01 -10.85
N ARG A 126 13.59 -1.84 -11.46
CA ARG A 126 12.15 -1.60 -11.57
C ARG A 126 11.48 -1.59 -10.19
N THR A 127 11.81 -2.55 -9.35
CA THR A 127 11.30 -2.62 -7.97
C THR A 127 11.75 -1.42 -7.15
N VAL A 128 13.02 -1.03 -7.26
CA VAL A 128 13.54 0.17 -6.58
C VAL A 128 12.77 1.41 -7.02
N MET A 129 12.49 1.54 -8.32
CA MET A 129 11.72 2.67 -8.85
C MET A 129 10.34 2.78 -8.17
N TYR A 130 9.58 1.70 -8.11
CA TYR A 130 8.26 1.72 -7.49
C TYR A 130 8.34 1.95 -5.97
N CYS A 131 9.31 1.35 -5.30
CA CYS A 131 9.53 1.60 -3.88
C CYS A 131 9.82 3.08 -3.62
N ASN A 132 10.65 3.72 -4.44
CA ASN A 132 10.98 5.12 -4.27
C ASN A 132 9.82 6.05 -4.59
N ILE A 133 9.02 5.74 -5.61
CA ILE A 133 7.79 6.49 -5.90
C ILE A 133 6.90 6.51 -4.65
N LEU A 134 6.67 5.35 -4.07
CA LEU A 134 5.82 5.23 -2.88
C LEU A 134 6.41 5.97 -1.68
N ARG A 135 7.70 5.80 -1.43
CA ARG A 135 8.38 6.45 -0.29
C ARG A 135 8.37 7.97 -0.41
N ASP A 136 8.49 8.49 -1.63
CA ASP A 136 8.45 9.94 -1.87
C ASP A 136 7.02 10.50 -1.75
N ALA A 137 6.01 9.71 -2.08
CA ALA A 137 4.60 10.12 -2.06
C ALA A 137 4.00 10.18 -0.65
N ARG A 138 4.45 9.31 0.24
CA ARG A 138 3.84 9.19 1.58
C ARG A 138 4.25 10.30 2.56
#